data_d1cf208dcffa3f1f86b7e75dadf0a7fd
#
_entry.id   d1cf208dcffa3f1f86b7e75dadf0a7fd
#
_cell.length_a   1.000
_cell.length_b   1.000
_cell.length_c   1.000
_cell.angle_alpha   90.00
_cell.angle_beta   90.00
_cell.angle_gamma   90.00
#
_symmetry.space_group_name_H-M   'P 1'
#
loop_
_entity.id
_entity.type
_entity.pdbx_description
1 polymer ?
#
loop_
_entity_poly.entity_id
_entity_poly.type
_entity_poly.pdbx_seq_one_letter_code
_entity_poly.pdbx_strand_id
1 'polypeptide(L)'
;MNRLSSRLAGLIAGLLLATGVCLPVRAEVPVQSWEVVRAYPHDTGAFTEGLFFHDGALYESTGLYPSFIRQVRLETGEVLRQRDLPTIYFGEGMTTLNDKLYSLTWRNHIGFIWKLDDFSPLGGFSYPGEGWALTTDGRRLIMSDGTDQLRFLDPETLAETGRVSVTADGKPLDQINELEWIDGEVFANLWQDNRIARIDPETGVVKAFIDLTALVPQGIGLDPNDDVLNGIAWDAAGKRLFVTGKRWPQLFEIRLR
;
A
#
# COMPACT_ATOMS: atom_id res chain seq x y z
N MET A 1 20.72 -96.15 2.70
CA MET A 1 21.74 -95.08 2.93
C MET A 1 21.18 -93.76 2.35
N ASN A 2 20.48 -93.02 3.18
CA ASN A 2 19.82 -91.76 2.78
C ASN A 2 20.58 -90.58 3.36
N ARG A 3 20.98 -89.67 2.51
CA ARG A 3 21.55 -88.40 2.93
C ARG A 3 20.44 -87.31 2.89
N LEU A 4 20.09 -86.77 4.03
CA LEU A 4 19.24 -85.56 4.17
C LEU A 4 20.10 -84.32 3.85
N SER A 5 19.65 -83.50 2.91
CA SER A 5 20.17 -82.18 2.65
C SER A 5 19.26 -81.11 3.27
N SER A 6 19.74 -80.45 4.29
CA SER A 6 19.08 -79.31 4.92
C SER A 6 19.27 -78.04 4.11
N ARG A 7 18.20 -77.39 3.68
CA ARG A 7 18.20 -76.06 3.06
C ARG A 7 17.96 -74.98 4.15
N LEU A 8 18.98 -74.18 4.37
CA LEU A 8 18.83 -72.94 5.20
C LEU A 8 18.12 -71.87 4.35
N ALA A 9 16.97 -71.41 4.79
CA ALA A 9 16.30 -70.24 4.21
C ALA A 9 16.73 -68.99 5.01
N GLY A 10 17.50 -68.11 4.37
CA GLY A 10 17.88 -66.83 4.97
C GLY A 10 16.76 -65.80 4.76
N LEU A 11 16.19 -65.29 5.80
CA LEU A 11 15.29 -64.13 5.81
C LEU A 11 16.14 -62.87 5.74
N ILE A 12 16.04 -62.13 4.61
CA ILE A 12 16.55 -60.76 4.52
C ILE A 12 15.47 -59.82 4.95
N ALA A 13 15.59 -59.25 6.16
CA ALA A 13 14.73 -58.19 6.63
C ALA A 13 15.20 -56.86 6.03
N GLY A 14 14.46 -56.39 5.03
CA GLY A 14 14.71 -55.06 4.45
C GLY A 14 14.25 -53.94 5.38
N LEU A 15 15.18 -53.18 5.92
CA LEU A 15 14.89 -51.96 6.73
C LEU A 15 14.54 -50.81 5.77
N LEU A 16 13.25 -50.47 5.63
CA LEU A 16 12.79 -49.28 4.94
C LEU A 16 13.03 -48.07 5.84
N LEU A 17 14.09 -47.31 5.58
CA LEU A 17 14.30 -45.98 6.14
C LEU A 17 13.31 -45.02 5.45
N ALA A 18 12.22 -44.67 6.12
CA ALA A 18 11.34 -43.59 5.73
C ALA A 18 12.07 -42.27 6.05
N THR A 19 12.69 -41.64 5.05
CA THR A 19 13.17 -40.26 5.16
C THR A 19 11.96 -39.33 5.15
N GLY A 20 11.52 -38.92 6.33
CA GLY A 20 10.51 -37.89 6.48
C GLY A 20 11.04 -36.57 5.92
N VAL A 21 10.55 -36.13 4.77
CA VAL A 21 10.79 -34.77 4.26
C VAL A 21 10.03 -33.84 5.19
N CYS A 22 10.73 -33.23 6.13
CA CYS A 22 10.18 -32.13 6.94
C CYS A 22 10.03 -30.91 6.01
N LEU A 23 8.84 -30.67 5.49
CA LEU A 23 8.54 -29.42 4.79
C LEU A 23 8.64 -28.31 5.82
N PRO A 24 9.35 -27.22 5.54
CA PRO A 24 9.39 -26.08 6.46
C PRO A 24 7.97 -25.55 6.63
N VAL A 25 7.47 -25.56 7.86
CA VAL A 25 6.25 -24.82 8.22
C VAL A 25 6.57 -23.35 7.99
N ARG A 26 6.04 -22.77 6.93
CA ARG A 26 6.17 -21.35 6.67
C ARG A 26 5.30 -20.64 7.72
N ALA A 27 5.94 -19.82 8.56
CA ALA A 27 5.22 -19.03 9.55
C ALA A 27 4.27 -18.07 8.81
N GLU A 28 3.03 -17.94 9.30
CA GLU A 28 2.08 -16.95 8.80
C GLU A 28 2.66 -15.53 8.93
N VAL A 29 2.26 -14.64 8.01
CA VAL A 29 2.65 -13.23 8.08
C VAL A 29 2.14 -12.65 9.40
N PRO A 30 3.03 -12.10 10.25
CA PRO A 30 2.63 -11.60 11.56
C PRO A 30 1.73 -10.37 11.45
N VAL A 31 0.84 -10.19 12.43
CA VAL A 31 0.06 -8.96 12.60
C VAL A 31 0.76 -8.11 13.66
N GLN A 32 1.19 -6.93 13.26
CA GLN A 32 1.88 -5.98 14.12
C GLN A 32 0.89 -5.19 14.96
N SER A 33 1.14 -5.10 16.26
CA SER A 33 0.33 -4.31 17.18
C SER A 33 0.62 -2.81 17.04
N TRP A 34 -0.36 -1.99 17.39
CA TRP A 34 -0.30 -0.54 17.30
C TRP A 34 -1.14 0.11 18.41
N GLU A 35 -1.00 1.42 18.57
CA GLU A 35 -1.82 2.23 19.45
C GLU A 35 -2.13 3.58 18.78
N VAL A 36 -3.30 4.17 19.10
CA VAL A 36 -3.61 5.54 18.71
C VAL A 36 -2.85 6.49 19.64
N VAL A 37 -2.09 7.40 19.03
CA VAL A 37 -1.40 8.49 19.73
C VAL A 37 -2.32 9.70 19.79
N ARG A 38 -2.97 10.03 18.65
CA ARG A 38 -3.84 11.19 18.52
C ARG A 38 -4.79 11.04 17.34
N ALA A 39 -5.96 11.68 17.42
CA ALA A 39 -6.87 11.86 16.30
C ALA A 39 -6.94 13.33 15.90
N TYR A 40 -7.03 13.58 14.59
CA TYR A 40 -7.11 14.90 13.97
C TYR A 40 -8.41 15.00 13.16
N PRO A 41 -8.95 16.21 12.94
CA PRO A 41 -10.08 16.37 12.04
C PRO A 41 -9.73 15.95 10.61
N HIS A 42 -10.65 15.27 9.95
CA HIS A 42 -10.56 14.96 8.53
C HIS A 42 -11.90 15.28 7.85
N ASP A 43 -11.83 15.68 6.58
CA ASP A 43 -12.99 16.15 5.83
C ASP A 43 -13.82 14.95 5.33
N THR A 44 -15.05 14.85 5.79
CA THR A 44 -16.00 13.80 5.37
C THR A 44 -16.43 13.92 3.90
N GLY A 45 -16.10 15.00 3.21
CA GLY A 45 -16.24 15.13 1.76
C GLY A 45 -15.08 14.56 0.96
N ALA A 46 -13.96 14.25 1.62
CA ALA A 46 -12.75 13.74 0.96
C ALA A 46 -12.84 12.23 0.71
N PHE A 47 -13.02 11.84 -0.54
CA PHE A 47 -12.86 10.45 -0.97
C PHE A 47 -11.39 10.19 -1.24
N THR A 48 -10.61 9.97 -0.17
CA THR A 48 -9.15 9.91 -0.15
C THR A 48 -8.62 8.78 -1.02
N GLU A 49 -7.79 9.12 -2.03
CA GLU A 49 -7.11 8.17 -2.91
C GLU A 49 -5.59 8.24 -2.79
N GLY A 50 -5.05 9.31 -2.25
CA GLY A 50 -3.63 9.43 -1.97
C GLY A 50 -3.39 10.41 -0.84
N LEU A 51 -2.41 10.11 0.00
CA LEU A 51 -2.06 10.90 1.17
C LEU A 51 -0.55 10.86 1.39
N PHE A 52 0.07 11.98 1.72
CA PHE A 52 1.44 12.02 2.22
C PHE A 52 1.66 13.22 3.13
N PHE A 53 2.68 13.17 3.96
CA PHE A 53 3.09 14.28 4.82
C PHE A 53 4.40 14.90 4.30
N HIS A 54 4.42 16.23 4.14
CA HIS A 54 5.59 16.94 3.68
C HIS A 54 5.65 18.34 4.31
N ASP A 55 6.80 18.74 4.86
CA ASP A 55 7.07 20.05 5.43
C ASP A 55 5.98 20.58 6.37
N GLY A 56 5.52 19.72 7.29
CA GLY A 56 4.57 20.12 8.33
C GLY A 56 3.11 20.14 7.90
N ALA A 57 2.78 19.75 6.68
CA ALA A 57 1.42 19.69 6.17
C ALA A 57 1.09 18.32 5.57
N LEU A 58 -0.20 17.98 5.52
CA LEU A 58 -0.71 16.86 4.75
C LEU A 58 -1.01 17.30 3.32
N TYR A 59 -0.76 16.40 2.39
CA TYR A 59 -1.18 16.52 1.00
C TYR A 59 -2.12 15.37 0.69
N GLU A 60 -3.22 15.67 0.03
CA GLU A 60 -4.28 14.70 -0.21
C GLU A 60 -4.81 14.82 -1.63
N SER A 61 -4.99 13.70 -2.32
CA SER A 61 -5.77 13.58 -3.54
C SER A 61 -7.06 12.82 -3.29
N THR A 62 -8.07 13.16 -4.05
CA THR A 62 -9.39 12.53 -3.91
C THR A 62 -9.89 12.00 -5.23
N GLY A 63 -10.68 10.94 -5.14
CA GLY A 63 -11.54 10.44 -6.21
C GLY A 63 -12.86 11.21 -6.30
N LEU A 64 -13.82 10.62 -7.04
CA LEU A 64 -15.11 11.19 -7.39
C LEU A 64 -15.01 12.40 -8.33
N TYR A 65 -16.10 13.14 -8.49
CA TYR A 65 -16.19 14.27 -9.41
C TYR A 65 -16.85 15.47 -8.72
N PRO A 66 -16.17 16.64 -8.61
CA PRO A 66 -14.79 16.88 -9.05
C PRO A 66 -13.77 16.19 -8.11
N SER A 67 -12.70 15.67 -8.71
CA SER A 67 -11.51 15.26 -7.99
C SER A 67 -10.59 16.45 -7.76
N PHE A 68 -9.78 16.42 -6.73
CA PHE A 68 -8.81 17.49 -6.45
C PHE A 68 -7.55 16.97 -5.76
N ILE A 69 -6.51 17.77 -5.81
CA ILE A 69 -5.32 17.68 -4.97
C ILE A 69 -5.32 18.85 -4.00
N ARG A 70 -4.91 18.65 -2.77
CA ARG A 70 -4.89 19.72 -1.77
C ARG A 70 -3.78 19.57 -0.75
N GLN A 71 -3.42 20.71 -0.14
CA GLN A 71 -2.56 20.81 1.03
C GLN A 71 -3.44 21.15 2.23
N VAL A 72 -3.28 20.44 3.34
CA VAL A 72 -4.14 20.53 4.53
C VAL A 72 -3.30 20.70 5.78
N ARG A 73 -3.72 21.59 6.67
CA ARG A 73 -3.13 21.76 8.01
C ARG A 73 -3.52 20.57 8.89
N LEU A 74 -2.53 19.83 9.36
CA LEU A 74 -2.75 18.61 10.14
C LEU A 74 -3.65 18.84 11.35
N GLU A 75 -3.41 19.90 12.13
CA GLU A 75 -4.07 20.12 13.44
C GLU A 75 -5.56 20.48 13.31
N THR A 76 -5.95 21.11 12.21
CA THR A 76 -7.30 21.69 12.07
C THR A 76 -8.11 21.13 10.91
N GLY A 77 -7.48 20.42 9.98
CA GLY A 77 -8.13 20.02 8.73
C GLY A 77 -8.36 21.18 7.74
N GLU A 78 -7.82 22.39 8.04
CA GLU A 78 -7.96 23.56 7.18
C GLU A 78 -7.26 23.33 5.83
N VAL A 79 -8.01 23.56 4.74
CA VAL A 79 -7.45 23.51 3.39
C VAL A 79 -6.62 24.78 3.15
N LEU A 80 -5.30 24.60 3.05
CA LEU A 80 -4.35 25.68 2.79
C LEU A 80 -4.27 26.03 1.31
N ARG A 81 -4.42 25.02 0.46
CA ARG A 81 -4.41 25.13 -1.00
C ARG A 81 -5.14 23.94 -1.61
N GLN A 82 -5.83 24.19 -2.72
CA GLN A 82 -6.51 23.14 -3.48
C GLN A 82 -6.40 23.43 -4.97
N ARG A 83 -6.36 22.39 -5.76
CA ARG A 83 -6.50 22.42 -7.20
C ARG A 83 -7.41 21.30 -7.65
N ASP A 84 -8.47 21.67 -8.37
CA ASP A 84 -9.39 20.71 -8.96
C ASP A 84 -8.75 20.12 -10.24
N LEU A 85 -8.96 18.83 -10.45
CA LEU A 85 -8.67 18.15 -11.69
C LEU A 85 -9.79 18.47 -12.72
N PRO A 86 -9.49 18.40 -14.03
CA PRO A 86 -10.57 18.46 -15.02
C PRO A 86 -11.63 17.39 -14.76
N THR A 87 -12.90 17.75 -14.85
CA THR A 87 -14.05 16.95 -14.38
C THR A 87 -14.27 15.61 -15.09
N ILE A 88 -13.49 15.32 -16.13
CA ILE A 88 -13.49 14.03 -16.83
C ILE A 88 -12.58 12.99 -16.16
N TYR A 89 -11.76 13.40 -15.19
CA TYR A 89 -10.81 12.52 -14.52
C TYR A 89 -11.28 12.17 -13.11
N PHE A 90 -11.17 10.90 -12.79
CA PHE A 90 -11.22 10.42 -11.43
C PHE A 90 -9.78 10.42 -10.89
N GLY A 91 -9.51 11.27 -9.90
CA GLY A 91 -8.18 11.38 -9.28
C GLY A 91 -7.88 10.18 -8.40
N GLU A 92 -6.63 9.81 -8.37
CA GLU A 92 -6.09 8.67 -7.65
C GLU A 92 -4.86 9.08 -6.83
N GLY A 93 -4.03 8.13 -6.46
CA GLY A 93 -2.88 8.35 -5.60
C GLY A 93 -1.92 9.41 -6.09
N MET A 94 -1.17 9.99 -5.17
CA MET A 94 -0.17 11.00 -5.45
C MET A 94 1.03 10.89 -4.52
N THR A 95 2.17 11.43 -4.97
CA THR A 95 3.39 11.57 -4.17
C THR A 95 4.22 12.76 -4.62
N THR A 96 5.26 13.09 -3.86
CA THR A 96 6.19 14.16 -4.20
C THR A 96 7.62 13.65 -4.34
N LEU A 97 8.32 14.15 -5.36
CA LEU A 97 9.76 13.90 -5.55
C LEU A 97 10.39 15.08 -6.29
N ASN A 98 11.51 15.59 -5.78
CA ASN A 98 12.28 16.70 -6.41
C ASN A 98 11.42 17.95 -6.70
N ASP A 99 10.70 18.45 -5.68
CA ASP A 99 9.80 19.61 -5.75
C ASP A 99 8.65 19.52 -6.77
N LYS A 100 8.44 18.32 -7.31
CA LYS A 100 7.30 17.99 -8.17
C LYS A 100 6.31 17.11 -7.41
N LEU A 101 5.04 17.34 -7.66
CA LEU A 101 3.97 16.47 -7.22
C LEU A 101 3.48 15.67 -8.43
N TYR A 102 3.33 14.38 -8.27
CA TYR A 102 2.82 13.44 -9.27
C TYR A 102 1.47 12.92 -8.79
N SER A 103 0.46 12.93 -9.65
CA SER A 103 -0.86 12.37 -9.33
C SER A 103 -1.37 11.51 -10.48
N LEU A 104 -2.12 10.48 -10.15
CA LEU A 104 -2.70 9.53 -11.10
C LEU A 104 -4.17 9.81 -11.37
N THR A 105 -4.70 9.16 -12.39
CA THR A 105 -6.12 9.02 -12.67
C THR A 105 -6.47 7.53 -12.80
N TRP A 106 -7.66 7.13 -12.39
CA TRP A 106 -8.05 5.72 -12.34
C TRP A 106 -7.91 4.99 -13.69
N ARG A 107 -8.80 5.26 -14.62
CA ARG A 107 -8.94 4.54 -15.89
C ARG A 107 -8.60 5.35 -17.12
N ASN A 108 -8.12 6.57 -16.94
CA ASN A 108 -7.78 7.44 -18.05
C ASN A 108 -6.35 7.22 -18.53
N HIS A 109 -5.54 6.40 -17.82
CA HIS A 109 -4.15 6.08 -18.17
C HIS A 109 -3.24 7.33 -18.24
N ILE A 110 -3.58 8.37 -17.47
CA ILE A 110 -2.90 9.67 -17.47
C ILE A 110 -2.52 10.00 -16.03
N GLY A 111 -1.30 10.46 -15.83
CA GLY A 111 -0.84 11.12 -14.62
C GLY A 111 -0.51 12.58 -14.89
N PHE A 112 -0.60 13.40 -13.88
CA PHE A 112 -0.27 14.82 -13.94
C PHE A 112 1.00 15.10 -13.14
N ILE A 113 1.73 16.12 -13.56
CA ILE A 113 2.90 16.65 -12.88
C ILE A 113 2.62 18.10 -12.55
N TRP A 114 2.79 18.44 -11.27
CA TRP A 114 2.54 19.77 -10.73
C TRP A 114 3.78 20.28 -10.02
N LYS A 115 3.93 21.58 -9.91
CA LYS A 115 4.79 22.18 -8.91
C LYS A 115 4.24 21.90 -7.52
N LEU A 116 5.10 21.49 -6.59
CA LEU A 116 4.67 21.20 -5.22
C LEU A 116 4.21 22.47 -4.47
N ASP A 117 4.86 23.61 -4.72
CA ASP A 117 4.64 24.86 -3.97
C ASP A 117 3.34 25.58 -4.28
N ASP A 118 2.78 25.47 -5.51
CA ASP A 118 1.58 26.21 -5.93
C ASP A 118 0.57 25.39 -6.74
N PHE A 119 0.85 24.10 -6.99
CA PHE A 119 0.07 23.20 -7.82
C PHE A 119 -0.11 23.68 -9.27
N SER A 120 0.79 24.54 -9.77
CA SER A 120 0.79 24.89 -11.19
C SER A 120 1.19 23.68 -12.03
N PRO A 121 0.53 23.46 -13.21
CA PRO A 121 0.81 22.29 -14.03
C PRO A 121 2.18 22.40 -14.70
N LEU A 122 2.96 21.33 -14.63
CA LEU A 122 4.24 21.16 -15.31
C LEU A 122 4.15 20.24 -16.53
N GLY A 123 3.14 19.36 -16.56
CA GLY A 123 2.96 18.41 -17.65
C GLY A 123 2.10 17.22 -17.23
N GLY A 124 2.22 16.16 -18.00
CA GLY A 124 1.54 14.89 -17.72
C GLY A 124 2.32 13.74 -18.34
N PHE A 125 1.92 12.55 -17.99
CA PHE A 125 2.48 11.30 -18.48
C PHE A 125 1.38 10.27 -18.70
N SER A 126 1.70 9.18 -19.37
CA SER A 126 0.75 8.09 -19.57
C SER A 126 1.34 6.76 -19.09
N TYR A 127 0.46 5.87 -18.68
CA TYR A 127 0.81 4.51 -18.25
C TYR A 127 -0.25 3.52 -18.72
N PRO A 128 0.12 2.26 -18.97
CA PRO A 128 -0.85 1.23 -19.30
C PRO A 128 -1.58 0.73 -18.05
N GLY A 129 -2.85 0.34 -18.21
CA GLY A 129 -3.65 -0.20 -17.11
C GLY A 129 -4.24 0.89 -16.21
N GLU A 130 -4.79 0.51 -15.09
CA GLU A 130 -5.30 1.43 -14.07
C GLU A 130 -4.14 2.03 -13.27
N GLY A 131 -4.37 3.18 -12.63
CA GLY A 131 -3.47 3.77 -11.65
C GLY A 131 -4.21 3.95 -10.35
N TRP A 132 -3.72 3.38 -9.25
CA TRP A 132 -4.37 3.44 -7.95
C TRP A 132 -3.58 4.31 -6.97
N ALA A 133 -2.30 4.03 -6.75
CA ALA A 133 -1.50 4.86 -5.85
C ALA A 133 -0.06 5.09 -6.32
N LEU A 134 0.58 6.09 -5.71
CA LEU A 134 2.00 6.41 -5.89
C LEU A 134 2.66 6.67 -4.55
N THR A 135 3.88 6.15 -4.38
CA THR A 135 4.84 6.61 -3.40
C THR A 135 6.22 6.71 -4.01
N THR A 136 7.25 7.06 -3.23
CA THR A 136 8.64 7.15 -3.72
C THR A 136 9.64 6.72 -2.65
N ASP A 137 10.68 6.02 -3.08
CA ASP A 137 11.87 5.71 -2.25
C ASP A 137 12.94 6.81 -2.32
N GLY A 138 12.60 7.98 -2.90
CA GLY A 138 13.52 9.09 -3.13
C GLY A 138 14.37 8.97 -4.40
N ARG A 139 14.25 7.85 -5.14
CA ARG A 139 14.99 7.58 -6.39
C ARG A 139 14.09 7.27 -7.56
N ARG A 140 13.02 6.53 -7.32
CA ARG A 140 12.01 6.10 -8.30
C ARG A 140 10.62 6.34 -7.74
N LEU A 141 9.64 6.39 -8.61
CA LEU A 141 8.25 6.31 -8.21
C LEU A 141 7.83 4.84 -8.12
N ILE A 142 6.97 4.52 -7.16
CA ILE A 142 6.41 3.19 -6.94
C ILE A 142 4.90 3.31 -7.08
N MET A 143 4.31 2.55 -7.99
CA MET A 143 2.91 2.65 -8.37
C MET A 143 2.18 1.33 -8.11
N SER A 144 0.97 1.40 -7.60
CA SER A 144 0.00 0.31 -7.55
C SER A 144 -1.08 0.47 -8.62
N ASP A 145 -1.75 -0.63 -8.96
CA ASP A 145 -2.82 -0.68 -9.97
C ASP A 145 -3.93 -1.68 -9.59
N GLY A 146 -4.03 -2.04 -8.31
CA GLY A 146 -5.01 -3.00 -7.79
C GLY A 146 -4.62 -4.47 -8.00
N THR A 147 -3.58 -4.75 -8.77
CA THR A 147 -3.03 -6.11 -8.92
C THR A 147 -2.07 -6.45 -7.78
N ASP A 148 -1.46 -7.62 -7.85
CA ASP A 148 -0.36 -8.04 -6.97
C ASP A 148 1.00 -7.44 -7.37
N GLN A 149 1.03 -6.40 -8.21
CA GLN A 149 2.26 -5.81 -8.72
C GLN A 149 2.52 -4.43 -8.11
N LEU A 150 3.76 -4.20 -7.64
CA LEU A 150 4.31 -2.86 -7.47
C LEU A 150 5.15 -2.53 -8.71
N ARG A 151 4.86 -1.43 -9.36
CA ARG A 151 5.49 -0.96 -10.60
C ARG A 151 6.49 0.13 -10.27
N PHE A 152 7.68 0.08 -10.82
CA PHE A 152 8.73 1.08 -10.62
C PHE A 152 8.85 1.97 -11.84
N LEU A 153 8.75 3.28 -11.64
CA LEU A 153 8.86 4.27 -12.72
C LEU A 153 10.11 5.12 -12.50
N ASP A 154 10.82 5.38 -13.59
CA ASP A 154 11.90 6.35 -13.61
C ASP A 154 11.33 7.77 -13.47
N PRO A 155 11.79 8.61 -12.54
CA PRO A 155 11.16 9.91 -12.26
C PRO A 155 11.40 10.96 -13.35
N GLU A 156 12.40 10.78 -14.22
CA GLU A 156 12.68 11.74 -15.29
C GLU A 156 11.91 11.41 -16.58
N THR A 157 11.84 10.12 -16.92
CA THR A 157 11.19 9.66 -18.15
C THR A 157 9.75 9.19 -17.93
N LEU A 158 9.40 8.85 -16.68
CA LEU A 158 8.14 8.23 -16.25
C LEU A 158 7.87 6.89 -16.92
N ALA A 159 8.90 6.31 -17.53
CA ALA A 159 8.86 4.98 -18.08
C ALA A 159 8.94 3.94 -16.95
N GLU A 160 8.18 2.86 -17.10
CA GLU A 160 8.29 1.73 -16.20
C GLU A 160 9.63 1.02 -16.41
N THR A 161 10.37 0.84 -15.31
CA THR A 161 11.71 0.21 -15.30
C THR A 161 11.70 -1.20 -14.75
N GLY A 162 10.61 -1.63 -14.12
CA GLY A 162 10.46 -2.96 -13.55
C GLY A 162 9.24 -3.10 -12.68
N ARG A 163 9.04 -4.31 -12.18
CA ARG A 163 7.95 -4.68 -11.26
C ARG A 163 8.40 -5.70 -10.24
N VAL A 164 7.70 -5.78 -9.13
CA VAL A 164 7.81 -6.87 -8.17
C VAL A 164 6.43 -7.41 -7.85
N SER A 165 6.28 -8.75 -7.82
CA SER A 165 5.03 -9.39 -7.41
C SER A 165 4.96 -9.48 -5.89
N VAL A 166 3.87 -8.99 -5.32
CA VAL A 166 3.64 -9.00 -3.88
C VAL A 166 3.02 -10.32 -3.44
N THR A 167 3.58 -10.89 -2.39
CA THR A 167 3.11 -12.16 -1.84
C THR A 167 2.99 -12.12 -0.32
N ALA A 168 1.91 -12.71 0.19
CA ALA A 168 1.71 -13.01 1.59
C ALA A 168 1.58 -14.53 1.78
N ASP A 169 2.33 -15.12 2.71
CA ASP A 169 2.36 -16.57 2.92
C ASP A 169 2.64 -17.39 1.63
N GLY A 170 3.38 -16.77 0.69
CA GLY A 170 3.71 -17.36 -0.61
C GLY A 170 2.60 -17.39 -1.62
N LYS A 171 1.51 -16.69 -1.38
CA LYS A 171 0.40 -16.49 -2.33
C LYS A 171 0.41 -15.05 -2.84
N PRO A 172 0.02 -14.79 -4.08
CA PRO A 172 -0.17 -13.43 -4.57
C PRO A 172 -1.14 -12.65 -3.66
N LEU A 173 -0.80 -11.39 -3.39
CA LEU A 173 -1.63 -10.44 -2.65
C LEU A 173 -2.02 -9.32 -3.61
N ASP A 174 -3.27 -9.31 -4.06
CA ASP A 174 -3.85 -8.27 -4.90
C ASP A 174 -4.60 -7.20 -4.10
N GLN A 175 -5.33 -6.33 -4.80
CA GLN A 175 -6.06 -5.19 -4.22
C GLN A 175 -5.13 -4.18 -3.53
N ILE A 176 -3.86 -4.12 -3.96
CA ILE A 176 -2.89 -3.14 -3.45
C ILE A 176 -3.33 -1.75 -3.90
N ASN A 177 -3.63 -0.88 -2.93
CA ASN A 177 -4.18 0.44 -3.16
C ASN A 177 -3.19 1.53 -2.70
N GLU A 178 -3.60 2.41 -1.80
CA GLU A 178 -2.80 3.55 -1.37
C GLU A 178 -1.47 3.12 -0.74
N LEU A 179 -0.40 3.87 -1.07
CA LEU A 179 0.99 3.50 -0.79
C LEU A 179 1.73 4.60 -0.05
N GLU A 180 2.55 4.21 0.93
CA GLU A 180 3.52 5.10 1.56
C GLU A 180 4.88 4.41 1.76
N TRP A 181 5.98 5.16 1.53
CA TRP A 181 7.34 4.70 1.78
C TRP A 181 7.77 5.02 3.19
N ILE A 182 8.08 3.99 4.00
CA ILE A 182 8.46 4.16 5.40
C ILE A 182 9.70 3.32 5.71
N ASP A 183 10.81 3.99 6.01
CA ASP A 183 12.05 3.38 6.52
C ASP A 183 12.51 2.12 5.72
N GLY A 184 12.39 2.16 4.38
CA GLY A 184 12.86 1.08 3.50
C GLY A 184 11.80 0.04 3.14
N GLU A 185 10.55 0.24 3.53
CA GLU A 185 9.41 -0.62 3.19
C GLU A 185 8.31 0.17 2.50
N VAL A 186 7.49 -0.51 1.70
CA VAL A 186 6.24 0.03 1.18
C VAL A 186 5.11 -0.41 2.12
N PHE A 187 4.41 0.56 2.68
CA PHE A 187 3.16 0.35 3.40
C PHE A 187 2.03 0.53 2.40
N ALA A 188 1.12 -0.43 2.34
CA ALA A 188 0.05 -0.45 1.34
C ALA A 188 -1.31 -0.72 1.98
N ASN A 189 -2.29 0.15 1.71
CA ASN A 189 -3.68 -0.20 1.95
C ASN A 189 -4.11 -1.33 1.00
N LEU A 190 -4.98 -2.19 1.47
CA LEU A 190 -5.63 -3.22 0.66
C LEU A 190 -7.10 -2.82 0.46
N TRP A 191 -7.54 -2.66 -0.77
CA TRP A 191 -8.92 -2.24 -1.04
C TRP A 191 -9.93 -3.24 -0.49
N GLN A 192 -10.95 -2.75 0.21
CA GLN A 192 -11.96 -3.52 0.95
C GLN A 192 -11.41 -4.41 2.07
N ASP A 193 -10.18 -4.15 2.51
CA ASP A 193 -9.59 -4.78 3.69
C ASP A 193 -9.16 -3.69 4.69
N ASN A 194 -9.33 -3.94 5.97
CA ASN A 194 -8.96 -2.98 7.02
C ASN A 194 -7.50 -3.14 7.47
N ARG A 195 -6.67 -3.74 6.64
CA ARG A 195 -5.25 -3.96 6.92
C ARG A 195 -4.36 -3.12 6.01
N ILE A 196 -3.21 -2.75 6.56
CA ILE A 196 -2.07 -2.26 5.81
C ILE A 196 -1.06 -3.39 5.72
N ALA A 197 -0.57 -3.68 4.51
CA ALA A 197 0.54 -4.60 4.28
C ALA A 197 1.87 -3.83 4.35
N ARG A 198 2.86 -4.36 5.09
CA ARG A 198 4.24 -3.90 5.06
C ARG A 198 5.02 -4.79 4.10
N ILE A 199 5.47 -4.22 3.00
CA ILE A 199 6.02 -4.93 1.85
C ILE A 199 7.51 -4.61 1.71
N ASP A 200 8.33 -5.63 1.56
CA ASP A 200 9.70 -5.47 1.12
C ASP A 200 9.72 -5.14 -0.39
N PRO A 201 10.21 -3.98 -0.80
CA PRO A 201 10.11 -3.51 -2.19
C PRO A 201 11.02 -4.27 -3.15
N GLU A 202 12.05 -4.96 -2.67
CA GLU A 202 12.98 -5.69 -3.52
C GLU A 202 12.51 -7.14 -3.79
N THR A 203 11.80 -7.73 -2.83
CA THR A 203 11.34 -9.12 -2.92
C THR A 203 9.83 -9.26 -3.14
N GLY A 204 9.05 -8.22 -2.87
CA GLY A 204 7.60 -8.24 -2.85
C GLY A 204 6.99 -9.03 -1.68
N VAL A 205 7.80 -9.48 -0.73
CA VAL A 205 7.29 -10.28 0.40
C VAL A 205 6.65 -9.37 1.44
N VAL A 206 5.42 -9.69 1.85
CA VAL A 206 4.76 -9.03 2.98
C VAL A 206 5.44 -9.46 4.26
N LYS A 207 5.99 -8.51 5.02
CA LYS A 207 6.71 -8.72 6.28
C LYS A 207 5.79 -8.75 7.48
N ALA A 208 4.72 -7.95 7.44
CA ALA A 208 3.69 -7.89 8.48
C ALA A 208 2.41 -7.26 7.93
N PHE A 209 1.29 -7.52 8.60
CA PHE A 209 0.07 -6.74 8.47
C PHE A 209 -0.12 -5.83 9.69
N ILE A 210 -0.80 -4.69 9.50
CA ILE A 210 -1.31 -3.83 10.55
C ILE A 210 -2.82 -3.86 10.41
N ASP A 211 -3.53 -4.49 11.35
CA ASP A 211 -5.00 -4.58 11.34
C ASP A 211 -5.60 -3.35 12.03
N LEU A 212 -6.25 -2.50 11.24
CA LEU A 212 -6.86 -1.24 11.66
C LEU A 212 -8.40 -1.32 11.74
N THR A 213 -8.98 -2.52 11.78
CA THR A 213 -10.44 -2.73 11.89
C THR A 213 -11.06 -1.93 13.04
N ALA A 214 -10.33 -1.76 14.15
CA ALA A 214 -10.81 -1.00 15.30
C ALA A 214 -10.93 0.53 15.06
N LEU A 215 -10.33 1.06 13.98
CA LEU A 215 -10.43 2.48 13.62
C LEU A 215 -11.60 2.77 12.68
N VAL A 216 -12.20 1.76 12.06
CA VAL A 216 -13.30 1.96 11.10
C VAL A 216 -14.47 2.64 11.80
N PRO A 217 -14.90 3.84 11.34
CA PRO A 217 -15.99 4.58 11.98
C PRO A 217 -17.29 3.79 11.92
N GLN A 218 -18.05 3.82 13.03
CA GLN A 218 -19.30 3.10 13.17
C GLN A 218 -20.48 4.07 13.26
N GLY A 219 -21.61 3.72 12.66
CA GLY A 219 -22.90 4.42 12.90
C GLY A 219 -23.02 5.81 12.29
N ILE A 220 -22.13 6.23 11.38
CA ILE A 220 -22.14 7.58 10.78
C ILE A 220 -22.58 7.60 9.30
N GLY A 221 -23.15 6.50 8.81
CA GLY A 221 -23.75 6.46 7.47
C GLY A 221 -22.74 6.30 6.32
N LEU A 222 -21.53 5.82 6.60
CA LEU A 222 -20.55 5.47 5.56
C LEU A 222 -21.01 4.24 4.77
N ASP A 223 -20.67 4.20 3.47
CA ASP A 223 -20.80 3.00 2.65
C ASP A 223 -19.66 2.03 2.98
N PRO A 224 -19.93 0.84 3.51
CA PRO A 224 -18.89 -0.10 3.92
C PRO A 224 -18.06 -0.67 2.74
N ASN A 225 -18.53 -0.50 1.50
CA ASN A 225 -17.81 -0.97 0.32
C ASN A 225 -16.93 0.11 -0.30
N ASP A 226 -17.32 1.38 -0.17
CA ASP A 226 -16.63 2.51 -0.80
C ASP A 226 -15.86 3.37 0.21
N ASP A 227 -16.41 3.59 1.42
CA ASP A 227 -15.79 4.45 2.44
C ASP A 227 -14.81 3.67 3.32
N VAL A 228 -13.91 2.96 2.66
CA VAL A 228 -12.95 2.04 3.28
C VAL A 228 -11.70 2.75 3.81
N LEU A 229 -10.91 2.03 4.60
CA LEU A 229 -9.56 2.44 4.99
C LEU A 229 -8.73 2.75 3.74
N ASN A 230 -8.25 3.97 3.59
CA ASN A 230 -7.38 4.41 2.51
C ASN A 230 -6.70 5.73 2.84
N GLY A 231 -5.39 5.77 2.74
CA GLY A 231 -4.56 6.93 3.05
C GLY A 231 -3.58 6.64 4.20
N ILE A 232 -2.29 6.68 3.86
CA ILE A 232 -1.16 6.50 4.77
C ILE A 232 -0.23 7.69 4.55
N ALA A 233 0.22 8.33 5.63
CA ALA A 233 1.21 9.40 5.52
C ALA A 233 2.30 9.24 6.59
N TRP A 234 3.54 9.51 6.22
CA TRP A 234 4.69 9.40 7.10
C TRP A 234 5.43 10.71 7.28
N ASP A 235 5.48 11.20 8.51
CA ASP A 235 6.40 12.27 8.91
C ASP A 235 7.74 11.66 9.33
N ALA A 236 8.67 11.62 8.42
CA ALA A 236 10.00 11.04 8.66
C ALA A 236 10.80 11.79 9.72
N ALA A 237 10.62 13.10 9.85
CA ALA A 237 11.31 13.92 10.83
C ALA A 237 10.76 13.70 12.24
N GLY A 238 9.42 13.67 12.38
CA GLY A 238 8.74 13.44 13.65
C GLY A 238 8.57 11.97 14.01
N LYS A 239 8.85 11.05 13.10
CA LYS A 239 8.58 9.60 13.23
C LYS A 239 7.11 9.34 13.57
N ARG A 240 6.20 9.99 12.83
CA ARG A 240 4.75 9.90 13.02
C ARG A 240 4.09 9.25 11.83
N LEU A 241 3.28 8.24 12.11
CA LEU A 241 2.50 7.51 11.10
C LEU A 241 1.04 7.94 11.20
N PHE A 242 0.48 8.38 10.08
CA PHE A 242 -0.91 8.81 9.98
C PHE A 242 -1.69 7.87 9.07
N VAL A 243 -2.94 7.59 9.44
CA VAL A 243 -3.85 6.75 8.66
C VAL A 243 -5.26 7.33 8.68
N THR A 244 -5.99 7.18 7.59
CA THR A 244 -7.39 7.59 7.47
C THR A 244 -8.15 6.65 6.53
N GLY A 245 -9.36 7.02 6.16
CA GLY A 245 -10.18 6.34 5.16
C GLY A 245 -10.99 7.33 4.35
N LYS A 246 -11.54 6.85 3.24
CA LYS A 246 -12.41 7.61 2.34
C LYS A 246 -13.61 8.13 3.12
N ARG A 247 -13.79 9.46 3.13
CA ARG A 247 -14.86 10.16 3.87
C ARG A 247 -14.88 9.94 5.39
N TRP A 248 -13.81 9.41 5.97
CA TRP A 248 -13.73 9.28 7.42
C TRP A 248 -13.64 10.66 8.08
N PRO A 249 -14.26 10.86 9.26
CA PRO A 249 -14.23 12.16 9.94
C PRO A 249 -12.92 12.42 10.70
N GLN A 250 -12.03 11.44 10.76
CA GLN A 250 -10.80 11.49 11.52
C GLN A 250 -9.62 10.90 10.75
N LEU A 251 -8.48 11.55 10.90
CA LEU A 251 -7.16 11.03 10.59
C LEU A 251 -6.51 10.67 11.93
N PHE A 252 -5.91 9.49 11.99
CA PHE A 252 -5.30 8.97 13.23
C PHE A 252 -3.78 8.95 13.12
N GLU A 253 -3.10 9.52 14.11
CA GLU A 253 -1.69 9.23 14.36
C GLU A 253 -1.61 7.94 15.15
N ILE A 254 -0.92 6.95 14.62
CA ILE A 254 -0.71 5.66 15.26
C ILE A 254 0.78 5.41 15.50
N ARG A 255 1.08 4.58 16.49
CA ARG A 255 2.43 4.09 16.77
C ARG A 255 2.45 2.58 16.71
N LEU A 256 3.38 2.03 15.94
CA LEU A 256 3.63 0.58 15.89
C LEU A 256 4.40 0.15 17.14
N ARG A 257 4.09 -1.04 17.67
CA ARG A 257 4.71 -1.63 18.86
C ARG A 257 5.48 -2.90 18.52
#